data_901df606cf165fe2157df04ccc419f4e
#
_entry.id   901df606cf165fe2157df04ccc419f4e
#
_cell.length_a   1.000
_cell.length_b   1.000
_cell.length_c   1.000
_cell.angle_alpha   90.00
_cell.angle_beta   90.00
_cell.angle_gamma   90.00
#
_symmetry.space_group_name_H-M   'P 1'
#
loop_
_entity.id
_entity.type
_entity.pdbx_description
1 polymer ?
#
loop_
_entity_poly.entity_id
_entity_poly.type
_entity_poly.pdbx_seq_one_letter_code
_entity_poly.pdbx_strand_id
1 'polypeptide(L)'
;MKLILAILRDEDVETISHELVSHGFRVTRIASTGGFWRRGNTTFMIGVEDDKVDQAIQVMKDHCSIPNEPNAHRATIFVLNVAQYDHF
;
A
#
# COMPACT_ATOMS: atom_id res chain seq x y z
N MET A 1 -15.19 -2.86 -7.20
CA MET A 1 -13.72 -2.75 -7.20
C MET A 1 -13.28 -1.53 -6.42
N LYS A 2 -12.27 -1.67 -5.63
CA LYS A 2 -11.68 -0.57 -4.85
C LYS A 2 -10.24 -0.37 -5.26
N LEU A 3 -9.76 0.84 -5.05
CA LEU A 3 -8.35 1.17 -5.21
C LEU A 3 -7.78 1.51 -3.84
N ILE A 4 -6.75 0.80 -3.44
CA ILE A 4 -6.02 1.12 -2.20
C ILE A 4 -4.79 1.92 -2.58
N LEU A 5 -4.63 3.09 -1.97
CA LEU A 5 -3.39 3.85 -2.00
C LEU A 5 -2.73 3.67 -0.65
N ALA A 6 -1.58 3.03 -0.63
CA ALA A 6 -0.87 2.75 0.60
C ALA A 6 0.47 3.48 0.59
N ILE A 7 0.67 4.36 1.54
CA ILE A 7 1.91 5.10 1.70
C ILE A 7 2.70 4.42 2.80
N LEU A 8 3.81 3.80 2.44
CA LEU A 8 4.61 2.96 3.32
C LEU A 8 6.00 3.54 3.49
N ARG A 9 6.65 3.23 4.61
CA ARG A 9 8.04 3.58 4.78
C ARG A 9 8.90 2.74 3.86
N ASP A 10 9.93 3.33 3.27
CA ASP A 10 10.78 2.66 2.30
C ASP A 10 11.35 1.34 2.83
N GLU A 11 11.63 1.27 4.12
CA GLU A 11 12.18 0.07 4.75
C GLU A 11 11.21 -1.12 4.74
N ASP A 12 9.92 -0.87 4.58
CA ASP A 12 8.88 -1.92 4.58
C ASP A 12 8.46 -2.34 3.17
N VAL A 13 8.90 -1.60 2.14
CA VAL A 13 8.38 -1.74 0.78
C VAL A 13 8.59 -3.14 0.22
N GLU A 14 9.79 -3.68 0.31
CA GLU A 14 10.09 -4.98 -0.30
C GLU A 14 9.34 -6.11 0.39
N THR A 15 9.29 -6.11 1.71
CA THR A 15 8.58 -7.13 2.48
C THR A 15 7.09 -7.10 2.19
N ILE A 16 6.48 -5.91 2.23
CA ILE A 16 5.04 -5.78 2.02
C ILE A 16 4.67 -6.11 0.58
N SER A 17 5.47 -5.65 -0.40
CA SER A 17 5.24 -5.98 -1.79
C SER A 17 5.25 -7.49 -2.01
N HIS A 18 6.25 -8.17 -1.45
CA HIS A 18 6.36 -9.63 -1.56
C HIS A 18 5.14 -10.33 -0.96
N GLU A 19 4.72 -9.89 0.22
CA GLU A 19 3.59 -10.52 0.91
C GLU A 19 2.27 -10.29 0.18
N LEU A 20 2.05 -9.08 -0.34
CA LEU A 20 0.85 -8.79 -1.13
C LEU A 20 0.79 -9.66 -2.39
N VAL A 21 1.89 -9.75 -3.11
CA VAL A 21 1.95 -10.56 -4.33
C VAL A 21 1.74 -12.04 -4.01
N SER A 22 2.31 -12.53 -2.91
CA SER A 22 2.14 -13.94 -2.51
C SER A 22 0.69 -14.27 -2.15
N HIS A 23 -0.10 -13.27 -1.76
CA HIS A 23 -1.53 -13.43 -1.48
C HIS A 23 -2.40 -13.17 -2.72
N GLY A 24 -1.79 -13.01 -3.89
CA GLY A 24 -2.51 -12.85 -5.14
C GLY A 24 -2.89 -11.41 -5.50
N PHE A 25 -2.40 -10.42 -4.77
CA PHE A 25 -2.68 -9.02 -5.07
C PHE A 25 -1.71 -8.47 -6.11
N ARG A 26 -2.20 -7.58 -6.96
CA ARG A 26 -1.38 -6.80 -7.87
C ARG A 26 -0.99 -5.50 -7.22
N VAL A 27 0.30 -5.19 -7.26
CA VAL A 27 0.83 -3.99 -6.65
C VAL A 27 1.57 -3.17 -7.70
N THR A 28 1.18 -1.91 -7.83
CA THR A 28 1.90 -0.94 -8.65
C THR A 28 2.60 0.03 -7.71
N ARG A 29 3.92 0.10 -7.83
CA ARG A 29 4.72 1.02 -7.02
C ARG A 29 4.83 2.35 -7.76
N ILE A 30 4.44 3.43 -7.09
CA ILE A 30 4.62 4.78 -7.61
C ILE A 30 5.96 5.28 -7.08
N ALA A 31 6.90 5.55 -7.98
CA ALA A 31 8.20 6.05 -7.58
C ALA A 31 8.06 7.41 -6.90
N SER A 32 8.55 7.52 -5.69
CA SER A 32 8.50 8.77 -4.95
C SER A 32 9.78 9.56 -5.17
N THR A 33 10.03 9.97 -6.41
CA THR A 33 11.10 10.91 -6.66
C THR A 33 10.58 12.31 -6.36
N GLY A 34 11.08 12.92 -5.31
CA GLY A 34 10.76 14.31 -4.99
C GLY A 34 9.51 14.52 -4.19
N GLY A 35 9.07 13.50 -3.49
CA GLY A 35 8.14 13.74 -2.41
C GLY A 35 6.70 13.96 -2.80
N PHE A 36 6.11 12.98 -3.46
CA PHE A 36 4.65 12.96 -3.58
C PHE A 36 4.00 13.09 -2.20
N TRP A 37 4.60 12.50 -1.19
CA TRP A 37 4.09 12.59 0.18
C TRP A 37 5.17 13.06 1.14
N ARG A 38 6.16 12.23 1.40
CA ARG A 38 7.28 12.55 2.26
C ARG A 38 8.51 11.80 1.78
N ARG A 39 9.68 12.36 2.08
CA ARG A 39 10.94 11.67 1.90
C ARG A 39 10.95 10.40 2.75
N GLY A 40 11.44 9.29 2.19
CA GLY A 40 11.51 8.01 2.89
C GLY A 40 10.24 7.18 2.83
N ASN A 41 9.25 7.60 2.03
CA ASN A 41 8.00 6.85 1.83
C ASN A 41 7.80 6.50 0.36
N THR A 42 7.13 5.39 0.13
CA THR A 42 6.75 4.91 -1.20
C THR A 42 5.26 4.66 -1.22
N THR A 43 4.61 4.99 -2.34
CA THR A 43 3.18 4.76 -2.51
C THR A 43 2.93 3.52 -3.36
N PHE A 44 2.07 2.64 -2.88
CA PHE A 44 1.55 1.51 -3.64
C PHE A 44 0.13 1.81 -4.12
N MET A 45 -0.18 1.38 -5.33
CA MET A 45 -1.55 1.32 -5.84
C MET A 45 -1.95 -0.14 -5.94
N ILE A 46 -3.06 -0.52 -5.31
CA ILE A 46 -3.53 -1.89 -5.29
C ILE A 46 -5.00 -1.91 -5.67
N GLY A 47 -5.31 -2.46 -6.85
CA GLY A 47 -6.70 -2.67 -7.26
C GLY A 47 -7.20 -3.97 -6.65
N VAL A 48 -8.33 -3.94 -5.96
CA VAL A 48 -8.87 -5.13 -5.28
C VAL A 48 -10.37 -5.21 -5.43
N GLU A 49 -10.90 -6.43 -5.34
CA GLU A 49 -12.33 -6.63 -5.21
C GLU A 49 -12.79 -6.15 -3.83
N ASP A 50 -14.06 -5.73 -3.74
CA ASP A 50 -14.58 -5.14 -2.51
C ASP A 50 -14.41 -6.05 -1.29
N ASP A 51 -14.56 -7.37 -1.47
CA ASP A 51 -14.45 -8.34 -0.38
C ASP A 51 -13.00 -8.67 0.00
N LYS A 52 -12.03 -8.13 -0.71
CA LYS A 52 -10.61 -8.38 -0.45
C LYS A 52 -9.88 -7.20 0.21
N VAL A 53 -10.58 -6.07 0.39
CA VAL A 53 -9.96 -4.86 0.94
C VAL A 53 -9.37 -5.13 2.32
N ASP A 54 -10.15 -5.74 3.21
CA ASP A 54 -9.71 -5.98 4.57
C ASP A 54 -8.52 -6.94 4.63
N GLN A 55 -8.49 -7.94 3.76
CA GLN A 55 -7.37 -8.86 3.68
C GLN A 55 -6.09 -8.14 3.25
N ALA A 56 -6.17 -7.29 2.24
CA ALA A 56 -5.01 -6.55 1.77
C ALA A 56 -4.47 -5.62 2.87
N ILE A 57 -5.36 -4.91 3.56
CA ILE A 57 -4.96 -4.04 4.66
C ILE A 57 -4.32 -4.84 5.78
N GLN A 58 -4.87 -6.01 6.10
CA GLN A 58 -4.32 -6.84 7.17
C GLN A 58 -2.92 -7.34 6.82
N VAL A 59 -2.69 -7.75 5.58
CA VAL A 59 -1.36 -8.17 5.13
C VAL A 59 -0.35 -7.04 5.33
N MET A 60 -0.71 -5.82 4.94
CA MET A 60 0.19 -4.67 5.12
C MET A 60 0.43 -4.39 6.60
N LYS A 61 -0.61 -4.46 7.41
CA LYS A 61 -0.53 -4.18 8.83
C LYS A 61 0.38 -5.17 9.56
N ASP A 62 0.28 -6.45 9.19
CA ASP A 62 1.05 -7.51 9.83
C ASP A 62 2.54 -7.43 9.51
N HIS A 63 2.91 -6.77 8.41
CA HIS A 63 4.29 -6.74 7.93
C HIS A 63 4.95 -5.37 8.01
N CYS A 64 4.24 -4.37 8.52
CA CYS A 64 4.86 -3.07 8.80
C CYS A 64 5.78 -3.17 10.00
N SER A 65 6.98 -2.62 9.87
CA SER A 65 7.90 -2.53 11.01
C SER A 65 7.36 -1.55 12.05
N ILE A 66 7.71 -1.77 13.31
CA ILE A 66 7.28 -0.91 14.41
C ILE A 66 8.24 0.28 14.48
N PRO A 67 7.73 1.53 14.39
CA PRO A 67 8.60 2.70 14.47
C PRO A 67 9.18 2.87 15.86
N ASN A 68 10.40 3.42 15.90
CA ASN A 68 11.08 3.71 17.16
C ASN A 68 10.45 4.88 17.90
N GLU A 69 9.77 5.77 17.18
CA GLU A 69 9.14 6.95 17.74
C GLU A 69 7.67 6.65 18.03
N PRO A 70 7.18 6.96 19.26
CA PRO A 70 5.83 6.57 19.67
C PRO A 70 4.71 7.13 18.80
N ASN A 71 4.92 8.29 18.19
CA ASN A 71 3.89 8.96 17.40
C ASN A 71 4.07 8.81 15.89
N ALA A 72 5.03 8.01 15.45
CA ALA A 72 5.28 7.81 14.04
C ALA A 72 4.24 6.85 13.45
N HIS A 73 3.73 7.20 12.27
CA HIS A 73 2.81 6.33 11.54
C HIS A 73 3.57 5.20 10.87
N ARG A 74 2.97 4.02 10.87
CA ARG A 74 3.53 2.84 10.20
C ARG A 74 3.17 2.85 8.71
N ALA A 75 1.95 3.28 8.40
CA ALA A 75 1.46 3.39 7.03
C ALA A 75 0.24 4.30 6.99
N THR A 76 -0.04 4.85 5.83
CA THR A 76 -1.26 5.61 5.59
C THR A 76 -2.00 4.95 4.44
N ILE A 77 -3.27 4.61 4.66
CA ILE A 77 -4.07 3.85 3.71
C ILE A 77 -5.29 4.66 3.29
N PHE A 78 -5.48 4.82 1.99
CA PHE A 78 -6.72 5.36 1.42
C PHE A 78 -7.40 4.25 0.64
N VAL A 79 -8.72 4.13 0.79
CA VAL A 79 -9.52 3.20 0.01
C VAL A 79 -10.52 3.99 -0.79
N LEU A 80 -10.44 3.89 -2.11
CA LEU A 80 -11.25 4.67 -3.03
C LEU A 80 -12.16 3.77 -3.85
N ASN A 81 -13.36 4.25 -4.14
CA ASN A 81 -14.24 3.59 -5.09
C ASN A 81 -13.71 3.82 -6.51
N VAL A 82 -13.73 2.76 -7.31
CA VAL A 82 -13.33 2.85 -8.72
C VAL A 82 -14.59 2.91 -9.57
N ALA A 83 -14.84 4.07 -10.17
CA ALA A 83 -16.02 4.27 -11.01
C ALA A 83 -15.86 3.61 -12.37
N GLN A 84 -14.63 3.58 -12.88
CA GLN A 84 -14.34 3.00 -14.19
C GLN A 84 -12.86 2.59 -14.25
N TYR A 85 -12.62 1.45 -14.87
CA TYR A 85 -11.28 0.93 -15.09
C TYR A 85 -11.16 0.46 -16.53
N ASP A 86 -10.18 0.98 -17.27
CA ASP A 86 -9.91 0.58 -18.63
C ASP A 86 -8.45 0.15 -18.76
N HIS A 87 -8.24 -0.97 -19.46
CA HIS A 87 -6.91 -1.51 -19.70
C HIS A 87 -6.77 -1.83 -21.17
N PHE A 88 -5.95 -1.07 -21.86
CA PHE A 88 -5.76 -1.20 -23.31
C PHE A 88 -4.70 -2.23 -23.66
#